data_0d57704423421befff8588e60259c4b6
#
_entry.id   0d57704423421befff8588e60259c4b6
#
_cell.length_a   1.000
_cell.length_b   1.000
_cell.length_c   1.000
_cell.angle_alpha   90.00
_cell.angle_beta   90.00
_cell.angle_gamma   90.00
#
_symmetry.space_group_name_H-M   'P 1'
#
loop_
_entity.id
_entity.type
_entity.pdbx_description
1 polymer ?
#
loop_
_entity_poly.entity_id
_entity_poly.type
_entity_poly.pdbx_seq_one_letter_code
_entity_poly.pdbx_strand_id
1 'polypeptide(L)'
;MKKILIIILIIILCSGCKSTPQATIESSTINYNNEYNTYYGYLTIPKIKMHQGFYNTTNKLNDVSKNIESINTGIKNTYLFAAHSGEGNIAYFNDLRYLKTGDEIKLELKTITYIYKVVEIKKEPKTGKITIPNKENQIILTTCDQIEKGKQLIIIASLIDTKNPSNN
;
A
#
# COMPACT_ATOMS: atom_id res chain seq x y z
N MET A 1 -11.93 -77.55 -2.57
CA MET A 1 -12.99 -76.56 -2.76
C MET A 1 -12.69 -75.19 -2.04
N LYS A 2 -12.08 -75.18 -0.86
CA LYS A 2 -11.78 -73.88 -0.18
C LYS A 2 -10.77 -72.95 -0.89
N LYS A 3 -9.78 -73.54 -1.61
CA LYS A 3 -8.75 -72.72 -2.32
C LYS A 3 -9.26 -72.02 -3.56
N ILE A 4 -10.26 -72.55 -4.27
CA ILE A 4 -10.86 -71.94 -5.44
C ILE A 4 -11.71 -70.73 -5.07
N LEU A 5 -12.37 -70.79 -3.91
CA LEU A 5 -13.20 -69.68 -3.41
C LEU A 5 -12.38 -68.40 -3.07
N ILE A 6 -11.15 -68.59 -2.58
CA ILE A 6 -10.24 -67.48 -2.26
C ILE A 6 -9.73 -66.78 -3.50
N ILE A 7 -9.46 -67.57 -4.59
CA ILE A 7 -8.98 -67.00 -5.87
C ILE A 7 -10.08 -66.20 -6.56
N ILE A 8 -11.33 -66.61 -6.50
CA ILE A 8 -12.47 -65.87 -7.07
C ILE A 8 -12.72 -64.59 -6.30
N LEU A 9 -12.54 -64.54 -5.00
CA LEU A 9 -12.71 -63.34 -4.20
C LEU A 9 -11.65 -62.27 -4.48
N ILE A 10 -10.41 -62.67 -4.79
CA ILE A 10 -9.32 -61.74 -5.18
C ILE A 10 -9.55 -61.12 -6.55
N ILE A 11 -10.13 -61.85 -7.51
CA ILE A 11 -10.42 -61.36 -8.84
C ILE A 11 -11.54 -60.30 -8.83
N ILE A 12 -12.52 -60.43 -7.94
CA ILE A 12 -13.62 -59.45 -7.81
C ILE A 12 -13.15 -58.13 -7.20
N LEU A 13 -12.08 -58.13 -6.40
CA LEU A 13 -11.53 -56.90 -5.81
C LEU A 13 -10.66 -56.08 -6.78
N CYS A 14 -10.18 -56.64 -7.88
CA CYS A 14 -9.37 -55.93 -8.88
C CYS A 14 -10.15 -55.27 -10.03
N SER A 15 -11.49 -55.41 -10.05
CA SER A 15 -12.32 -54.84 -11.14
C SER A 15 -12.85 -53.43 -10.82
N GLY A 16 -12.31 -52.73 -9.84
CA GLY A 16 -12.69 -51.40 -9.46
C GLY A 16 -11.73 -50.31 -9.96
N CYS A 17 -11.30 -50.35 -11.24
CA CYS A 17 -10.74 -49.18 -11.89
C CYS A 17 -11.83 -48.14 -12.06
N LYS A 18 -12.07 -47.34 -11.02
CA LYS A 18 -12.81 -46.08 -11.17
C LYS A 18 -11.94 -45.15 -11.98
N SER A 19 -12.41 -44.80 -13.19
CA SER A 19 -11.93 -43.66 -13.93
C SER A 19 -11.86 -42.46 -13.02
N THR A 20 -10.67 -41.94 -12.76
CA THR A 20 -10.47 -40.65 -12.12
C THR A 20 -11.32 -39.63 -12.87
N PRO A 21 -12.18 -38.88 -12.18
CA PRO A 21 -12.82 -37.74 -12.82
C PRO A 21 -11.71 -36.81 -13.27
N GLN A 22 -11.64 -36.60 -14.58
CA GLN A 22 -10.84 -35.57 -15.19
C GLN A 22 -11.30 -34.27 -14.56
N ALA A 23 -10.46 -33.65 -13.72
CA ALA A 23 -10.74 -32.34 -13.19
C ALA A 23 -10.81 -31.41 -14.40
N THR A 24 -12.02 -31.10 -14.81
CA THR A 24 -12.29 -29.96 -15.69
C THR A 24 -11.81 -28.76 -14.88
N ILE A 25 -10.67 -28.21 -15.26
CA ILE A 25 -10.27 -26.88 -14.82
C ILE A 25 -11.28 -25.96 -15.47
N GLU A 26 -12.40 -25.71 -14.78
CA GLU A 26 -13.19 -24.53 -15.07
C GLU A 26 -12.23 -23.37 -14.89
N SER A 27 -11.83 -22.79 -16.01
CA SER A 27 -11.23 -21.47 -16.05
C SER A 27 -12.24 -20.54 -15.37
N SER A 28 -12.12 -20.42 -14.04
CA SER A 28 -12.75 -19.34 -13.32
C SER A 28 -12.15 -18.07 -13.93
N THR A 29 -12.89 -17.48 -14.84
CA THR A 29 -12.69 -16.10 -15.24
C THR A 29 -12.74 -15.32 -13.95
N ILE A 30 -11.54 -15.02 -13.42
CA ILE A 30 -11.40 -14.08 -12.31
C ILE A 30 -11.94 -12.78 -12.86
N ASN A 31 -13.17 -12.49 -12.48
CA ASN A 31 -13.85 -11.26 -12.84
C ASN A 31 -13.14 -10.14 -12.08
N TYR A 32 -12.17 -9.48 -12.73
CA TYR A 32 -11.41 -8.34 -12.21
C TYR A 32 -12.28 -7.08 -12.10
N ASN A 33 -13.54 -7.24 -11.69
CA ASN A 33 -14.38 -6.13 -11.27
C ASN A 33 -14.06 -5.70 -9.83
N ASN A 34 -12.79 -5.75 -9.42
CA ASN A 34 -12.31 -5.20 -8.16
C ASN A 34 -11.70 -3.81 -8.36
N GLU A 35 -12.45 -2.91 -8.98
CA GLU A 35 -12.13 -1.48 -9.03
C GLU A 35 -11.96 -0.85 -7.63
N TYR A 36 -12.46 -1.52 -6.60
CA TYR A 36 -12.43 -1.07 -5.20
C TYR A 36 -11.13 -1.36 -4.45
N ASN A 37 -10.29 -2.28 -4.91
CA ASN A 37 -9.07 -2.70 -4.22
C ASN A 37 -7.77 -2.28 -4.93
N THR A 38 -7.85 -1.51 -6.01
CA THR A 38 -6.67 -1.05 -6.72
C THR A 38 -6.15 0.23 -6.08
N TYR A 39 -4.87 0.27 -5.77
CA TYR A 39 -4.23 1.49 -5.28
C TYR A 39 -4.32 2.61 -6.33
N TYR A 40 -4.58 3.81 -5.86
CA TYR A 40 -4.62 5.01 -6.70
C TYR A 40 -3.22 5.45 -7.12
N GLY A 41 -2.22 5.18 -6.27
CA GLY A 41 -0.82 5.47 -6.51
C GLY A 41 0.08 4.83 -5.47
N TYR A 42 1.38 5.11 -5.59
CA TYR A 42 2.39 4.61 -4.67
C TYR A 42 3.24 5.75 -4.12
N LEU A 43 3.57 5.63 -2.84
CA LEU A 43 4.49 6.50 -2.13
C LEU A 43 5.77 5.72 -1.86
N THR A 44 6.89 6.19 -2.42
CA THR A 44 8.21 5.56 -2.27
C THR A 44 9.17 6.52 -1.59
N ILE A 45 9.81 6.05 -0.51
CA ILE A 45 10.83 6.81 0.23
C ILE A 45 12.08 5.92 0.35
N PRO A 46 13.05 6.06 -0.56
CA PRO A 46 14.20 5.14 -0.65
C PRO A 46 15.02 5.08 0.63
N LYS A 47 15.21 6.22 1.31
CA LYS A 47 15.98 6.35 2.55
C LYS A 47 15.56 5.39 3.65
N ILE A 48 14.26 5.11 3.74
CA ILE A 48 13.65 4.23 4.76
C ILE A 48 13.09 2.95 4.13
N LYS A 49 13.44 2.65 2.87
CA LYS A 49 13.00 1.47 2.12
C LYS A 49 11.47 1.31 2.08
N MET A 50 10.75 2.42 2.11
CA MET A 50 9.30 2.42 2.04
C MET A 50 8.84 2.43 0.58
N HIS A 51 7.93 1.52 0.23
CA HIS A 51 7.15 1.52 -1.02
C HIS A 51 5.76 1.04 -0.67
N GLN A 52 4.79 1.96 -0.61
CA GLN A 52 3.45 1.66 -0.12
C GLN A 52 2.38 2.28 -1.02
N GLY A 53 1.39 1.47 -1.39
CA GLY A 53 0.22 1.94 -2.11
C GLY A 53 -0.73 2.73 -1.22
N PHE A 54 -1.47 3.67 -1.81
CA PHE A 54 -2.52 4.42 -1.16
C PHE A 54 -3.76 4.50 -2.05
N TYR A 55 -4.91 4.80 -1.42
CA TYR A 55 -6.20 4.86 -2.10
C TYR A 55 -6.60 6.31 -2.42
N ASN A 56 -7.52 6.46 -3.38
CA ASN A 56 -8.14 7.76 -3.66
C ASN A 56 -8.95 8.25 -2.46
N THR A 57 -9.05 9.55 -2.29
CA THR A 57 -9.79 10.23 -1.21
C THR A 57 -11.26 9.80 -1.08
N THR A 58 -11.87 9.29 -2.15
CA THR A 58 -13.25 8.79 -2.17
C THR A 58 -13.39 7.29 -1.88
N ASN A 59 -12.27 6.56 -1.76
CA ASN A 59 -12.28 5.12 -1.52
C ASN A 59 -12.48 4.83 -0.02
N LYS A 60 -13.29 3.82 0.31
CA LYS A 60 -13.54 3.38 1.70
C LYS A 60 -12.29 2.84 2.42
N LEU A 61 -11.26 2.45 1.65
CA LEU A 61 -9.98 2.00 2.18
C LEU A 61 -9.00 3.15 2.41
N ASN A 62 -9.34 4.38 1.99
CA ASN A 62 -8.61 5.59 2.28
C ASN A 62 -8.92 6.06 3.72
N ASP A 63 -8.35 5.37 4.69
CA ASP A 63 -8.65 5.51 6.11
C ASP A 63 -7.38 5.22 6.91
N VAL A 64 -6.94 6.16 7.73
CA VAL A 64 -5.73 6.07 8.54
C VAL A 64 -5.72 4.84 9.46
N SER A 65 -6.89 4.36 9.86
CA SER A 65 -7.01 3.15 10.69
C SER A 65 -6.67 1.86 9.94
N LYS A 66 -6.50 1.91 8.62
CA LYS A 66 -6.27 0.74 7.76
C LYS A 66 -5.05 0.91 6.85
N ASN A 67 -4.83 2.11 6.35
CA ASN A 67 -3.87 2.38 5.28
C ASN A 67 -3.22 3.76 5.47
N ILE A 68 -2.38 4.15 4.51
CA ILE A 68 -2.00 5.55 4.33
C ILE A 68 -3.23 6.29 3.83
N GLU A 69 -3.69 7.26 4.60
CA GLU A 69 -4.79 8.14 4.22
C GLU A 69 -4.28 9.31 3.38
N SER A 70 -4.88 9.49 2.21
CA SER A 70 -4.67 10.63 1.32
C SER A 70 -5.73 11.70 1.63
N ILE A 71 -5.31 12.92 1.93
CA ILE A 71 -6.16 14.01 2.38
C ILE A 71 -6.14 15.14 1.34
N ASN A 72 -7.31 15.61 0.93
CA ASN A 72 -7.41 16.73 0.00
C ASN A 72 -7.02 18.04 0.71
N THR A 73 -6.01 18.72 0.18
CA THR A 73 -5.54 20.00 0.72
C THR A 73 -6.28 21.22 0.14
N GLY A 74 -6.97 21.04 -1.00
CA GLY A 74 -7.50 22.16 -1.78
C GLY A 74 -6.44 22.99 -2.50
N ILE A 75 -5.15 22.68 -2.36
CA ILE A 75 -4.02 23.38 -2.99
C ILE A 75 -3.53 22.58 -4.19
N LYS A 76 -3.34 23.25 -5.32
CA LYS A 76 -2.95 22.64 -6.58
C LYS A 76 -1.64 21.86 -6.46
N ASN A 77 -1.63 20.60 -6.96
CA ASN A 77 -0.49 19.68 -6.94
C ASN A 77 0.15 19.53 -5.55
N THR A 78 -0.63 19.69 -4.48
CA THR A 78 -0.16 19.52 -3.10
C THR A 78 -0.90 18.37 -2.46
N TYR A 79 -0.14 17.39 -1.99
CA TYR A 79 -0.63 16.12 -1.47
C TYR A 79 -0.31 16.04 0.02
N LEU A 80 -1.30 15.63 0.81
CA LEU A 80 -1.15 15.38 2.24
C LEU A 80 -1.47 13.92 2.51
N PHE A 81 -0.54 13.23 3.17
CA PHE A 81 -0.71 11.84 3.60
C PHE A 81 -0.56 11.71 5.10
N ALA A 82 -1.46 10.97 5.70
CA ALA A 82 -1.41 10.59 7.11
C ALA A 82 -1.34 9.06 7.25
N ALA A 83 -0.54 8.59 8.20
CA ALA A 83 -0.53 7.18 8.57
C ALA A 83 -0.06 7.02 10.02
N HIS A 84 -0.31 5.85 10.59
CA HIS A 84 0.16 5.52 11.93
C HIS A 84 1.68 5.37 11.98
N SER A 85 2.23 5.69 13.16
CA SER A 85 3.54 5.28 13.65
C SER A 85 3.37 4.50 14.94
N GLY A 86 4.35 3.68 15.30
CA GLY A 86 4.30 2.84 16.49
C GLY A 86 4.43 1.36 16.16
N GLU A 87 3.75 0.51 16.92
CA GLU A 87 3.75 -0.93 16.73
C GLU A 87 2.54 -1.37 15.88
N GLY A 88 2.74 -2.43 15.11
CA GLY A 88 1.70 -3.06 14.31
C GLY A 88 1.84 -2.87 12.80
N ASN A 89 1.05 -3.64 12.05
CA ASN A 89 1.16 -3.78 10.60
C ASN A 89 0.71 -2.54 9.80
N ILE A 90 0.02 -1.59 10.45
CA ILE A 90 -0.46 -0.35 9.83
C ILE A 90 0.39 0.87 10.18
N ALA A 91 1.53 0.66 10.85
CA ALA A 91 2.46 1.72 11.23
C ALA A 91 3.37 2.13 10.05
N TYR A 92 2.77 2.46 8.91
CA TYR A 92 3.46 2.75 7.65
C TYR A 92 4.46 3.91 7.76
N PHE A 93 4.20 4.88 8.66
CA PHE A 93 5.04 6.06 8.83
C PHE A 93 5.98 5.98 10.04
N ASN A 94 6.25 4.77 10.51
CA ASN A 94 7.11 4.53 11.67
C ASN A 94 8.51 5.14 11.50
N ASP A 95 9.08 5.04 10.31
CA ASP A 95 10.46 5.41 10.03
C ASP A 95 10.61 6.82 9.44
N LEU A 96 9.54 7.60 9.32
CA LEU A 96 9.63 9.00 8.87
C LEU A 96 10.56 9.84 9.76
N ARG A 97 10.72 9.47 11.03
CA ARG A 97 11.64 10.11 11.98
C ARG A 97 13.13 10.07 11.58
N TYR A 98 13.50 9.18 10.64
CA TYR A 98 14.88 9.06 10.14
C TYR A 98 15.14 9.94 8.91
N LEU A 99 14.14 10.61 8.38
CA LEU A 99 14.28 11.51 7.26
C LEU A 99 15.02 12.78 7.69
N LYS A 100 15.71 13.36 6.71
CA LYS A 100 16.44 14.64 6.82
C LYS A 100 16.11 15.52 5.62
N THR A 101 16.33 16.81 5.77
CA THR A 101 16.29 17.75 4.65
C THR A 101 17.20 17.27 3.52
N GLY A 102 16.69 17.28 2.28
CA GLY A 102 17.35 16.75 1.10
C GLY A 102 17.02 15.30 0.74
N ASP A 103 16.41 14.52 1.65
CA ASP A 103 15.98 13.16 1.32
C ASP A 103 14.85 13.18 0.28
N GLU A 104 14.82 12.13 -0.54
CA GLU A 104 13.91 12.01 -1.68
C GLU A 104 12.61 11.30 -1.29
N ILE A 105 11.50 11.82 -1.81
CA ILE A 105 10.18 11.20 -1.77
C ILE A 105 9.66 11.12 -3.20
N LYS A 106 9.17 9.95 -3.62
CA LYS A 106 8.52 9.75 -4.92
C LYS A 106 7.03 9.50 -4.72
N LEU A 107 6.23 10.15 -5.56
CA LEU A 107 4.80 9.92 -5.68
C LEU A 107 4.52 9.42 -7.09
N GLU A 108 4.03 8.20 -7.20
CA GLU A 108 3.68 7.58 -8.47
C GLU A 108 2.17 7.62 -8.65
N LEU A 109 1.71 8.36 -9.65
CA LEU A 109 0.29 8.47 -10.02
C LEU A 109 0.13 8.02 -11.47
N LYS A 110 -0.60 6.93 -11.69
CA LYS A 110 -0.73 6.29 -13.01
C LYS A 110 0.66 5.99 -13.60
N THR A 111 1.05 6.69 -14.65
CA THR A 111 2.32 6.52 -15.35
C THR A 111 3.34 7.61 -15.01
N ILE A 112 2.99 8.58 -14.18
CA ILE A 112 3.84 9.73 -13.87
C ILE A 112 4.47 9.51 -12.49
N THR A 113 5.78 9.73 -12.39
CA THR A 113 6.51 9.77 -11.13
C THR A 113 6.91 11.21 -10.82
N TYR A 114 6.40 11.74 -9.74
CA TYR A 114 6.78 13.04 -9.18
C TYR A 114 7.87 12.83 -8.13
N ILE A 115 8.95 13.59 -8.22
CA ILE A 115 10.10 13.49 -7.33
C ILE A 115 10.18 14.75 -6.48
N TYR A 116 10.15 14.56 -5.17
CA TYR A 116 10.21 15.64 -4.18
C TYR A 116 11.48 15.52 -3.35
N LYS A 117 11.97 16.66 -2.83
CA LYS A 117 12.99 16.68 -1.77
C LYS A 117 12.43 17.30 -0.51
N VAL A 118 12.74 16.67 0.62
CA VAL A 118 12.40 17.17 1.95
C VAL A 118 13.06 18.53 2.15
N VAL A 119 12.25 19.52 2.49
CA VAL A 119 12.68 20.91 2.73
C VAL A 119 12.49 21.34 4.18
N GLU A 120 11.53 20.73 4.90
CA GLU A 120 11.23 21.06 6.28
C GLU A 120 10.77 19.83 7.06
N ILE A 121 11.21 19.72 8.28
CA ILE A 121 10.78 18.70 9.25
C ILE A 121 10.43 19.43 10.54
N LYS A 122 9.20 19.31 11.00
CA LYS A 122 8.73 19.96 12.21
C LYS A 122 7.88 19.07 13.06
N LYS A 123 7.75 19.45 14.34
CA LYS A 123 6.85 18.80 15.30
C LYS A 123 5.86 19.82 15.81
N GLU A 124 4.60 19.45 15.83
CA GLU A 124 3.51 20.29 16.34
C GLU A 124 2.68 19.53 17.38
N PRO A 125 1.96 20.20 18.28
CA PRO A 125 1.01 19.54 19.17
C PRO A 125 -0.03 18.74 18.38
N LYS A 126 -0.35 17.53 18.81
CA LYS A 126 -1.38 16.68 18.22
C LYS A 126 -2.77 17.18 18.60
N THR A 127 -3.28 18.13 17.87
CA THR A 127 -4.61 18.73 18.08
C THR A 127 -5.68 18.20 17.13
N GLY A 128 -5.32 17.25 16.25
CA GLY A 128 -6.17 16.80 15.14
C GLY A 128 -6.18 17.77 13.96
N LYS A 129 -5.37 18.83 14.01
CA LYS A 129 -5.16 19.80 12.93
C LYS A 129 -3.68 19.94 12.66
N ILE A 130 -3.34 20.18 11.40
CA ILE A 130 -1.98 20.55 10.98
C ILE A 130 -2.02 21.84 10.19
N THR A 131 -1.01 22.67 10.36
CA THR A 131 -0.83 23.86 9.54
C THR A 131 0.04 23.50 8.36
N ILE A 132 -0.54 23.51 7.15
CA ILE A 132 0.18 23.28 5.91
C ILE A 132 0.50 24.61 5.24
N PRO A 133 1.67 24.73 4.55
CA PRO A 133 1.98 25.92 3.77
C PRO A 133 0.96 26.08 2.64
N ASN A 134 0.53 27.31 2.38
CA ASN A 134 -0.26 27.64 1.18
C ASN A 134 0.67 27.74 -0.03
N LYS A 135 1.26 26.60 -0.44
CA LYS A 135 2.24 26.52 -1.52
C LYS A 135 1.94 25.31 -2.39
N GLU A 136 1.94 25.51 -3.69
CA GLU A 136 1.76 24.45 -4.68
C GLU A 136 2.98 23.52 -4.80
N ASN A 137 2.76 22.37 -5.43
CA ASN A 137 3.81 21.41 -5.78
C ASN A 137 4.58 20.88 -4.56
N GLN A 138 3.84 20.53 -3.51
CA GLN A 138 4.40 19.95 -2.30
C GLN A 138 3.82 18.58 -2.00
N ILE A 139 4.57 17.78 -1.25
CA ILE A 139 4.07 16.61 -0.55
C ILE A 139 4.31 16.77 0.94
N ILE A 140 3.29 16.48 1.73
CA ILE A 140 3.30 16.61 3.18
C ILE A 140 2.96 15.25 3.77
N LEU A 141 3.81 14.74 4.65
CA LEU A 141 3.57 13.50 5.38
C LEU A 141 3.41 13.82 6.86
N THR A 142 2.41 13.23 7.50
CA THR A 142 2.18 13.41 8.93
C THR A 142 1.92 12.10 9.67
N THR A 143 2.44 12.02 10.87
CA THR A 143 2.25 10.87 11.78
C THR A 143 2.37 11.31 13.24
N CYS A 144 1.99 10.45 14.17
CA CYS A 144 2.26 10.68 15.59
C CYS A 144 3.77 10.64 15.86
N ASP A 145 4.30 11.56 16.66
CA ASP A 145 5.68 11.48 17.12
C ASP A 145 5.80 10.40 18.21
N GLN A 146 6.70 9.45 17.99
CA GLN A 146 6.90 8.34 18.93
C GLN A 146 7.77 8.73 20.14
N ILE A 147 8.60 9.77 20.01
CA ILE A 147 9.54 10.22 21.04
C ILE A 147 8.84 11.23 21.94
N GLU A 148 8.20 12.23 21.35
CA GLU A 148 7.50 13.28 22.07
C GLU A 148 5.99 13.02 22.09
N LYS A 149 5.51 12.37 23.14
CA LYS A 149 4.08 12.07 23.30
C LYS A 149 3.24 13.35 23.21
N GLY A 150 2.12 13.26 22.51
CA GLY A 150 1.23 14.40 22.30
C GLY A 150 1.63 15.33 21.16
N LYS A 151 2.71 15.01 20.42
CA LYS A 151 3.11 15.70 19.20
C LYS A 151 2.86 14.85 17.96
N GLN A 152 2.81 15.52 16.84
CA GLN A 152 2.83 14.94 15.49
C GLN A 152 4.08 15.40 14.76
N LEU A 153 4.67 14.48 14.00
CA LEU A 153 5.78 14.74 13.09
C LEU A 153 5.20 15.14 11.74
N ILE A 154 5.72 16.21 11.15
CA ILE A 154 5.31 16.71 9.83
C ILE A 154 6.56 16.84 8.97
N ILE A 155 6.56 16.17 7.82
CA ILE A 155 7.58 16.25 6.79
C ILE A 155 7.00 17.02 5.62
N ILE A 156 7.67 18.05 5.16
CA ILE A 156 7.30 18.84 3.98
C ILE A 156 8.39 18.69 2.93
N ALA A 157 7.99 18.33 1.72
CA ALA A 157 8.91 18.20 0.60
C ALA A 157 8.37 18.97 -0.63
N SER A 158 9.26 19.58 -1.38
CA SER A 158 8.94 20.35 -2.60
C SER A 158 9.29 19.54 -3.85
N LEU A 159 8.45 19.66 -4.88
CA LEU A 159 8.67 19.01 -6.18
C LEU A 159 9.95 19.54 -6.81
N ILE A 160 10.78 18.63 -7.31
CA ILE A 160 12.03 18.95 -8.01
C ILE A 160 12.08 18.41 -9.43
N ASP A 161 11.32 17.34 -9.72
CA ASP A 161 11.34 16.67 -11.03
C ASP A 161 10.05 15.88 -11.27
N THR A 162 9.75 15.62 -12.55
CA THR A 162 8.61 14.80 -12.99
C THR A 162 9.05 13.91 -14.14
N LYS A 163 8.89 12.59 -13.99
CA LYS A 163 9.25 11.60 -15.00
C LYS A 163 8.02 10.96 -15.60
N ASN A 164 7.93 11.00 -16.93
CA ASN A 164 6.97 10.28 -17.74
C ASN A 164 7.65 9.12 -18.45
N PRO A 165 7.12 7.89 -18.45
CA PRO A 165 7.72 6.75 -19.16
C PRO A 165 7.74 6.92 -20.68
N SER A 166 6.94 7.83 -21.24
CA SER A 166 6.90 8.11 -22.69
C SER A 166 8.06 8.96 -23.22
N ASN A 167 9.01 9.37 -22.36
CA ASN A 167 10.13 10.25 -22.74
C ASN A 167 11.50 9.53 -22.63
N ASN A 168 11.53 8.19 -22.70
CA ASN A 168 12.75 7.40 -22.82
C ASN A 168 12.87 6.75 -24.19
#